data_6e7e28299029ecf2f53391480bef7601
#
_entry.id   6e7e28299029ecf2f53391480bef7601
#
_cell.length_a   1.000
_cell.length_b   1.000
_cell.length_c   1.000
_cell.angle_alpha   90.00
_cell.angle_beta   90.00
_cell.angle_gamma   90.00
#
_symmetry.space_group_name_H-M   'P 1'
#
loop_
_entity.id
_entity.type
_entity.pdbx_description
1 polymer ?
#
loop_
_entity_poly.entity_id
_entity_poly.type
_entity_poly.pdbx_seq_one_letter_code
_entity_poly.pdbx_strand_id
1 'polypeptide(L)'
;SQGWFSDQDNLEFRVGNAQQLPLPDQSFDIVYNVESSHCYADIPAFISEVFRVLKPGGKFCWTDMRDKKTMEKMHQNFVQSGFTIDSWTDVTENVVDALDIIDEGRREMIRQSAPPSLRKSFETFGGVPGTPVYEALKARRIQYFRYLLCKPE
;
A
#
# COMPACT_ATOMS: atom_id res chain seq x y z
N SER A 1 9.81 -19.33 -0.39
CA SER A 1 8.93 -18.66 -1.37
C SER A 1 9.54 -18.63 -2.78
N GLN A 2 9.81 -19.82 -3.33
CA GLN A 2 10.35 -19.99 -4.68
C GLN A 2 9.38 -20.81 -5.52
N GLY A 3 8.17 -20.43 -5.72
CA GLY A 3 7.29 -21.38 -6.37
C GLY A 3 6.40 -20.88 -7.50
N TRP A 4 6.10 -19.59 -7.55
CA TRP A 4 5.10 -19.08 -8.51
C TRP A 4 5.68 -18.23 -9.64
N PHE A 5 6.95 -17.74 -9.52
CA PHE A 5 7.55 -16.79 -10.48
C PHE A 5 9.01 -17.13 -10.84
N SER A 6 9.46 -18.37 -10.62
CA SER A 6 10.85 -18.79 -10.83
C SER A 6 11.32 -18.76 -12.29
N ASP A 7 10.39 -18.68 -13.25
CA ASP A 7 10.68 -18.74 -14.69
C ASP A 7 10.41 -17.41 -15.42
N GLN A 8 10.31 -16.30 -14.70
CA GLN A 8 10.08 -14.98 -15.28
C GLN A 8 11.41 -14.20 -15.32
N ASP A 9 12.05 -14.15 -16.47
CA ASP A 9 13.32 -13.42 -16.70
C ASP A 9 13.23 -11.90 -16.43
N ASN A 10 12.02 -11.37 -16.26
CA ASN A 10 11.74 -9.95 -16.05
C ASN A 10 11.31 -9.60 -14.62
N LEU A 11 11.38 -10.54 -13.67
CA LEU A 11 11.00 -10.33 -12.26
C LEU A 11 12.15 -10.68 -11.33
N GLU A 12 12.55 -9.73 -10.50
CA GLU A 12 13.58 -9.91 -9.49
C GLU A 12 13.06 -9.56 -8.09
N PHE A 13 13.33 -10.42 -7.10
CA PHE A 13 13.05 -10.15 -5.70
C PHE A 13 14.34 -9.81 -4.95
N ARG A 14 14.35 -8.66 -4.29
CA ARG A 14 15.47 -8.21 -3.46
C ARG A 14 15.02 -7.95 -2.04
N VAL A 15 15.87 -8.32 -1.09
CA VAL A 15 15.72 -7.89 0.32
C VAL A 15 16.26 -6.47 0.43
N GLY A 16 15.50 -5.57 1.06
CA GLY A 16 15.92 -4.19 1.24
C GLY A 16 15.09 -3.47 2.31
N ASN A 17 15.60 -2.33 2.75
CA ASN A 17 14.89 -1.40 3.61
C ASN A 17 14.30 -0.29 2.73
N ALA A 18 12.98 -0.12 2.75
CA ALA A 18 12.30 0.91 1.96
C ALA A 18 12.75 2.35 2.29
N GLN A 19 13.32 2.55 3.47
CA GLN A 19 13.84 3.84 3.94
C GLN A 19 15.32 4.04 3.56
N GLN A 20 15.94 3.04 2.93
CA GLN A 20 17.32 3.07 2.42
C GLN A 20 17.46 1.98 1.36
N LEU A 21 16.97 2.25 0.15
CA LEU A 21 16.94 1.28 -0.93
C LEU A 21 18.33 1.02 -1.51
N PRO A 22 18.77 -0.26 -1.63
CA PRO A 22 20.03 -0.61 -2.27
C PRO A 22 19.90 -0.57 -3.81
N LEU A 23 19.38 0.54 -4.34
CA LEU A 23 19.08 0.75 -5.74
C LEU A 23 19.73 2.06 -6.21
N PRO A 24 20.19 2.14 -7.47
CA PRO A 24 20.81 3.35 -8.00
C PRO A 24 19.78 4.49 -8.16
N ASP A 25 20.29 5.72 -8.16
CA ASP A 25 19.51 6.91 -8.47
C ASP A 25 18.92 6.82 -9.87
N GLN A 26 17.74 7.42 -10.08
CA GLN A 26 17.12 7.61 -11.40
C GLN A 26 17.11 6.34 -12.27
N SER A 27 16.78 5.20 -11.67
CA SER A 27 16.83 3.89 -12.33
C SER A 27 15.45 3.33 -12.69
N PHE A 28 14.37 3.90 -12.15
CA PHE A 28 13.01 3.43 -12.38
C PHE A 28 12.12 4.47 -13.04
N ASP A 29 11.28 4.02 -13.94
CA ASP A 29 10.25 4.85 -14.59
C ASP A 29 8.99 4.93 -13.72
N ILE A 30 8.68 3.85 -13.01
CA ILE A 30 7.51 3.73 -12.14
C ILE A 30 7.91 3.03 -10.83
N VAL A 31 7.46 3.58 -9.72
CA VAL A 31 7.46 2.93 -8.41
C VAL A 31 6.01 2.86 -7.92
N TYR A 32 5.61 1.72 -7.35
CA TYR A 32 4.34 1.65 -6.65
C TYR A 32 4.50 1.01 -5.27
N ASN A 33 3.66 1.46 -4.35
CA ASN A 33 3.59 0.98 -2.99
C ASN A 33 2.12 0.72 -2.65
N VAL A 34 1.81 -0.51 -2.29
CA VAL A 34 0.46 -0.97 -1.98
C VAL A 34 0.44 -1.57 -0.59
N GLU A 35 -0.36 -0.99 0.31
CA GLU A 35 -0.62 -1.50 1.67
C GLU A 35 0.64 -1.94 2.45
N SER A 36 1.70 -1.16 2.41
CA SER A 36 2.93 -1.49 3.12
C SER A 36 3.53 -0.32 3.92
N SER A 37 3.34 0.91 3.45
CA SER A 37 3.96 2.07 4.08
C SER A 37 3.40 2.42 5.45
N HIS A 38 2.26 1.88 5.85
CA HIS A 38 1.76 2.02 7.23
C HIS A 38 2.63 1.30 8.28
N CYS A 39 3.50 0.39 7.83
CA CYS A 39 4.47 -0.30 8.69
C CYS A 39 5.83 0.41 8.77
N TYR A 40 6.07 1.49 8.02
CA TYR A 40 7.37 2.14 7.96
C TYR A 40 7.55 3.15 9.09
N ALA A 41 8.70 3.10 9.76
CA ALA A 41 9.00 3.97 10.90
C ALA A 41 9.26 5.43 10.48
N ASP A 42 9.90 5.63 9.31
CA ASP A 42 10.26 6.96 8.78
C ASP A 42 9.69 7.15 7.37
N ILE A 43 8.50 7.77 7.31
CA ILE A 43 7.80 8.05 6.04
C ILE A 43 8.55 9.09 5.18
N PRO A 44 9.08 10.20 5.72
CA PRO A 44 9.92 11.12 4.94
C PRO A 44 11.11 10.43 4.29
N ALA A 45 11.84 9.59 5.00
CA ALA A 45 12.96 8.83 4.43
C ALA A 45 12.51 7.89 3.30
N PHE A 46 11.40 7.17 3.50
CA PHE A 46 10.82 6.33 2.45
C PHE A 46 10.47 7.11 1.18
N ILE A 47 9.78 8.26 1.33
CA ILE A 47 9.39 9.09 0.18
C ILE A 47 10.62 9.66 -0.52
N SER A 48 11.64 10.09 0.23
CA SER A 48 12.91 10.57 -0.32
C SER A 48 13.63 9.49 -1.14
N GLU A 49 13.65 8.25 -0.68
CA GLU A 49 14.21 7.12 -1.42
C GLU A 49 13.44 6.83 -2.72
N VAL A 50 12.10 6.85 -2.67
CA VAL A 50 11.29 6.71 -3.88
C VAL A 50 11.59 7.83 -4.88
N PHE A 51 11.69 9.07 -4.39
CA PHE A 51 12.05 10.22 -5.23
C PHE A 51 13.44 10.06 -5.85
N ARG A 52 14.42 9.60 -5.08
CA ARG A 52 15.80 9.38 -5.54
C ARG A 52 15.88 8.36 -6.66
N VAL A 53 15.24 7.20 -6.49
CA VAL A 53 15.34 6.09 -7.46
C VAL A 53 14.51 6.32 -8.72
N LEU A 54 13.50 7.19 -8.70
CA LEU A 54 12.73 7.55 -9.88
C LEU A 54 13.54 8.45 -10.82
N LYS A 55 13.42 8.19 -12.12
CA LYS A 55 13.90 9.09 -13.17
C LYS A 55 13.11 10.41 -13.15
N PRO A 56 13.66 11.53 -13.69
CA PRO A 56 12.85 12.69 -14.03
C PRO A 56 11.63 12.28 -14.88
N GLY A 57 10.46 12.85 -14.63
CA GLY A 57 9.19 12.45 -15.25
C GLY A 57 8.59 11.12 -14.74
N GLY A 58 9.32 10.36 -13.91
CA GLY A 58 8.88 9.08 -13.36
C GLY A 58 7.68 9.19 -12.43
N LYS A 59 6.91 8.12 -12.30
CA LYS A 59 5.65 8.08 -11.56
C LYS A 59 5.75 7.28 -10.28
N PHE A 60 5.19 7.81 -9.20
CA PHE A 60 4.96 7.09 -7.95
C PHE A 60 3.48 6.85 -7.74
N CYS A 61 3.07 5.58 -7.78
CA CYS A 61 1.71 5.13 -7.50
C CYS A 61 1.67 4.62 -6.06
N TRP A 62 0.95 5.31 -5.21
CA TRP A 62 0.81 4.94 -3.81
C TRP A 62 -0.65 4.67 -3.45
N THR A 63 -0.90 3.59 -2.71
CA THR A 63 -2.21 3.31 -2.12
C THR A 63 -2.04 2.64 -0.77
N ASP A 64 -2.74 3.16 0.23
CA ASP A 64 -2.69 2.65 1.60
C ASP A 64 -3.83 3.24 2.43
N MET A 65 -4.03 2.68 3.62
CA MET A 65 -5.03 3.16 4.58
C MET A 65 -4.37 3.89 5.77
N ARG A 66 -5.05 4.92 6.26
CA ARG A 66 -4.62 5.70 7.44
C ARG A 66 -5.84 6.26 8.16
N ASP A 67 -5.69 6.60 9.43
CA ASP A 67 -6.57 7.55 10.08
C ASP A 67 -6.44 8.95 9.44
N LYS A 68 -7.47 9.78 9.63
CA LYS A 68 -7.54 11.10 8.98
C LYS A 68 -6.30 11.97 9.25
N LYS A 69 -5.85 12.03 10.51
CA LYS A 69 -4.69 12.87 10.90
C LYS A 69 -3.40 12.41 10.25
N THR A 70 -3.18 11.10 10.22
CA THR A 70 -2.01 10.49 9.59
C THR A 70 -2.05 10.66 8.07
N MET A 71 -3.25 10.64 7.46
CA MET A 71 -3.42 10.90 6.04
C MET A 71 -3.10 12.37 5.67
N GLU A 72 -3.55 13.33 6.47
CA GLU A 72 -3.19 14.73 6.29
C GLU A 72 -1.66 14.95 6.35
N LYS A 73 -0.99 14.27 7.29
CA LYS A 73 0.47 14.29 7.38
C LYS A 73 1.13 13.62 6.16
N MET A 74 0.57 12.52 5.67
CA MET A 74 1.06 11.84 4.46
C MET A 74 0.99 12.75 3.23
N HIS A 75 -0.14 13.44 3.04
CA HIS A 75 -0.31 14.42 1.97
C HIS A 75 0.75 15.54 2.07
N GLN A 76 0.99 16.08 3.27
CA GLN A 76 2.03 17.09 3.48
C GLN A 76 3.43 16.57 3.15
N ASN A 77 3.75 15.34 3.52
CA ASN A 77 5.03 14.70 3.18
C ASN A 77 5.20 14.58 1.66
N PHE A 78 4.16 14.23 0.90
CA PHE A 78 4.22 14.21 -0.56
C PHE A 78 4.49 15.59 -1.14
N VAL A 79 3.77 16.62 -0.69
CA VAL A 79 3.99 18.00 -1.14
C VAL A 79 5.42 18.49 -0.84
N GLN A 80 5.94 18.17 0.35
CA GLN A 80 7.28 18.61 0.78
C GLN A 80 8.43 17.84 0.14
N SER A 81 8.17 16.66 -0.41
CA SER A 81 9.21 15.82 -1.01
C SER A 81 9.64 16.22 -2.41
N GLY A 82 8.99 17.21 -3.00
CA GLY A 82 9.27 17.68 -4.36
C GLY A 82 8.45 16.98 -5.45
N PHE A 83 7.61 16.00 -5.12
CA PHE A 83 6.66 15.44 -6.07
C PHE A 83 5.56 16.42 -6.44
N THR A 84 5.15 16.37 -7.72
CA THR A 84 3.87 16.92 -8.16
C THR A 84 2.78 15.87 -7.92
N ILE A 85 1.68 16.24 -7.31
CA ILE A 85 0.51 15.36 -7.14
C ILE A 85 -0.36 15.49 -8.39
N ASP A 86 -0.32 14.49 -9.27
CA ASP A 86 -1.14 14.47 -10.49
C ASP A 86 -2.61 14.17 -10.17
N SER A 87 -2.84 13.25 -9.25
CA SER A 87 -4.19 12.94 -8.77
C SER A 87 -4.15 12.24 -7.40
N TRP A 88 -5.23 12.39 -6.65
CA TRP A 88 -5.51 11.60 -5.46
C TRP A 88 -7.02 11.37 -5.31
N THR A 89 -7.38 10.24 -4.73
CA THR A 89 -8.77 9.85 -4.59
C THR A 89 -8.96 9.07 -3.29
N ASP A 90 -9.98 9.42 -2.53
CA ASP A 90 -10.50 8.59 -1.45
C ASP A 90 -11.30 7.44 -2.08
N VAL A 91 -10.85 6.22 -1.87
CA VAL A 91 -11.48 4.99 -2.39
C VAL A 91 -12.04 4.12 -1.26
N THR A 92 -12.26 4.69 -0.09
CA THR A 92 -12.72 3.96 1.11
C THR A 92 -14.03 3.21 0.85
N GLU A 93 -15.02 3.86 0.22
CA GLU A 93 -16.30 3.23 -0.10
C GLU A 93 -16.13 2.06 -1.07
N ASN A 94 -15.33 2.24 -2.12
CA ASN A 94 -15.06 1.17 -3.07
C ASN A 94 -14.37 -0.03 -2.40
N VAL A 95 -13.49 0.22 -1.41
CA VAL A 95 -12.86 -0.86 -0.64
C VAL A 95 -13.89 -1.58 0.24
N VAL A 96 -14.78 -0.86 0.92
CA VAL A 96 -15.85 -1.47 1.73
C VAL A 96 -16.76 -2.32 0.85
N ASP A 97 -17.22 -1.79 -0.29
CA ASP A 97 -18.06 -2.53 -1.24
C ASP A 97 -17.35 -3.80 -1.76
N ALA A 98 -16.08 -3.69 -2.08
CA ALA A 98 -15.28 -4.84 -2.52
C ALA A 98 -15.16 -5.90 -1.41
N LEU A 99 -14.96 -5.49 -0.15
CA LEU A 99 -14.90 -6.39 0.99
C LEU A 99 -16.22 -7.13 1.20
N ASP A 100 -17.35 -6.45 1.02
CA ASP A 100 -18.69 -7.04 1.10
C ASP A 100 -18.92 -8.07 -0.01
N ILE A 101 -18.54 -7.75 -1.25
CA ILE A 101 -18.71 -8.65 -2.40
C ILE A 101 -17.91 -9.94 -2.26
N ILE A 102 -16.69 -9.86 -1.74
CA ILE A 102 -15.78 -11.03 -1.66
C ILE A 102 -15.84 -11.76 -0.32
N ASP A 103 -16.72 -11.36 0.61
CA ASP A 103 -16.75 -11.87 2.00
C ASP A 103 -16.88 -13.39 2.07
N GLU A 104 -17.86 -13.98 1.39
CA GLU A 104 -18.12 -15.42 1.45
C GLU A 104 -16.93 -16.24 0.94
N GLY A 105 -16.38 -15.87 -0.22
CA GLY A 105 -15.21 -16.55 -0.79
C GLY A 105 -13.96 -16.42 0.08
N ARG A 106 -13.78 -15.25 0.71
CA ARG A 106 -12.66 -15.01 1.63
C ARG A 106 -12.78 -15.84 2.90
N ARG A 107 -13.96 -15.89 3.52
CA ARG A 107 -14.21 -16.75 4.69
C ARG A 107 -13.96 -18.21 4.37
N GLU A 108 -14.41 -18.69 3.21
CA GLU A 108 -14.17 -20.06 2.77
C GLU A 108 -12.67 -20.33 2.58
N MET A 109 -11.95 -19.43 1.91
CA MET A 109 -10.49 -19.54 1.76
C MET A 109 -9.79 -19.62 3.12
N ILE A 110 -10.19 -18.77 4.09
CA ILE A 110 -9.61 -18.78 5.44
C ILE A 110 -9.92 -20.11 6.14
N ARG A 111 -11.15 -20.63 6.01
CA ARG A 111 -11.52 -21.93 6.60
C ARG A 111 -10.67 -23.07 6.06
N GLN A 112 -10.38 -23.07 4.76
CA GLN A 112 -9.61 -24.11 4.10
C GLN A 112 -8.10 -24.01 4.35
N SER A 113 -7.56 -22.78 4.40
CA SER A 113 -6.11 -22.56 4.41
C SER A 113 -5.51 -22.26 5.78
N ALA A 114 -6.32 -21.74 6.73
CA ALA A 114 -5.82 -21.32 8.04
C ALA A 114 -6.13 -22.35 9.14
N PRO A 115 -5.15 -22.64 10.03
CA PRO A 115 -5.39 -23.40 11.24
C PRO A 115 -6.54 -22.79 12.08
N PRO A 116 -7.39 -23.57 12.73
CA PRO A 116 -8.55 -23.06 13.49
C PRO A 116 -8.19 -21.96 14.49
N SER A 117 -7.05 -22.08 15.16
CA SER A 117 -6.56 -21.10 16.14
C SER A 117 -6.18 -19.74 15.56
N LEU A 118 -5.90 -19.65 14.25
CA LEU A 118 -5.48 -18.43 13.57
C LEU A 118 -6.57 -17.80 12.70
N ARG A 119 -7.69 -18.48 12.46
CA ARG A 119 -8.75 -18.00 11.56
C ARG A 119 -9.24 -16.61 11.90
N LYS A 120 -9.52 -16.34 13.17
CA LYS A 120 -9.94 -15.00 13.63
C LYS A 120 -8.91 -13.91 13.33
N SER A 121 -7.63 -14.22 13.45
CA SER A 121 -6.55 -13.28 13.10
C SER A 121 -6.52 -13.01 11.60
N PHE A 122 -6.67 -14.05 10.78
CA PHE A 122 -6.75 -13.89 9.31
C PHE A 122 -8.02 -13.16 8.86
N GLU A 123 -9.16 -13.38 9.50
CA GLU A 123 -10.39 -12.60 9.24
C GLU A 123 -10.19 -11.13 9.56
N THR A 124 -9.58 -10.81 10.71
CA THR A 124 -9.27 -9.45 11.10
C THR A 124 -8.30 -8.78 10.13
N PHE A 125 -7.21 -9.48 9.79
CA PHE A 125 -6.23 -8.99 8.82
C PHE A 125 -6.85 -8.79 7.42
N GLY A 126 -7.71 -9.70 7.01
CA GLY A 126 -8.42 -9.64 5.73
C GLY A 126 -9.56 -8.61 5.67
N GLY A 127 -9.85 -7.89 6.75
CA GLY A 127 -10.93 -6.90 6.77
C GLY A 127 -12.33 -7.51 6.53
N VAL A 128 -12.53 -8.73 7.02
CA VAL A 128 -13.83 -9.42 6.90
C VAL A 128 -14.93 -8.60 7.60
N PRO A 129 -16.14 -8.44 7.03
CA PRO A 129 -17.28 -7.76 7.66
C PRO A 129 -17.50 -8.19 9.12
N GLY A 130 -17.64 -7.18 10.01
CA GLY A 130 -17.73 -7.36 11.46
C GLY A 130 -16.39 -7.38 12.19
N THR A 131 -15.26 -7.27 11.51
CA THR A 131 -13.94 -7.12 12.15
C THR A 131 -13.63 -5.64 12.46
N PRO A 132 -12.73 -5.35 13.43
CA PRO A 132 -12.39 -3.97 13.79
C PRO A 132 -11.90 -3.11 12.61
N VAL A 133 -11.14 -3.69 11.68
CA VAL A 133 -10.63 -3.00 10.50
C VAL A 133 -11.78 -2.64 9.56
N TYR A 134 -12.66 -3.59 9.25
CA TYR A 134 -13.85 -3.34 8.42
C TYR A 134 -14.75 -2.25 9.04
N GLU A 135 -15.06 -2.35 10.33
CA GLU A 135 -15.89 -1.37 11.02
C GLU A 135 -15.22 0.01 11.10
N ALA A 136 -13.89 0.07 11.14
CA ALA A 136 -13.16 1.34 11.10
C ALA A 136 -13.21 1.98 9.70
N LEU A 137 -13.12 1.19 8.63
CA LEU A 137 -13.31 1.65 7.24
C LEU A 137 -14.73 2.14 7.02
N LYS A 138 -15.73 1.34 7.37
CA LYS A 138 -17.15 1.65 7.22
C LYS A 138 -17.57 2.92 7.99
N ALA A 139 -17.01 3.11 9.18
CA ALA A 139 -17.22 4.31 9.99
C ALA A 139 -16.29 5.48 9.61
N ARG A 140 -15.45 5.32 8.57
CA ARG A 140 -14.47 6.30 8.10
C ARG A 140 -13.47 6.78 9.19
N ARG A 141 -13.24 5.97 10.23
CA ARG A 141 -12.17 6.21 11.22
C ARG A 141 -10.80 5.98 10.61
N ILE A 142 -10.70 5.02 9.70
CA ILE A 142 -9.60 4.88 8.76
C ILE A 142 -10.13 5.10 7.34
N GLN A 143 -9.30 5.64 6.48
CA GLN A 143 -9.65 5.96 5.09
C GLN A 143 -8.60 5.35 4.17
N TYR A 144 -9.03 4.94 3.00
CA TYR A 144 -8.20 4.33 1.98
C TYR A 144 -8.03 5.30 0.81
N PHE A 145 -6.78 5.65 0.51
CA PHE A 145 -6.46 6.60 -0.55
C PHE A 145 -5.56 5.98 -1.61
N ARG A 146 -5.68 6.47 -2.81
CA ARG A 146 -4.70 6.30 -3.86
C ARG A 146 -4.15 7.65 -4.30
N TYR A 147 -2.85 7.67 -4.60
CA TYR A 147 -2.15 8.83 -5.14
C TYR A 147 -1.38 8.44 -6.39
N LEU A 148 -1.38 9.33 -7.37
CA LEU A 148 -0.45 9.35 -8.48
C LEU A 148 0.40 10.61 -8.34
N LEU A 149 1.71 10.40 -8.18
CA LEU A 149 2.69 11.47 -8.04
C LEU A 149 3.69 11.39 -9.19
N CYS A 150 4.20 12.55 -9.59
CA CYS A 150 5.20 12.66 -10.63
C CYS A 150 6.46 13.32 -10.08
N LYS A 151 7.63 12.76 -10.36
CA LYS A 151 8.89 13.45 -10.18
C LYS A 151 9.04 14.47 -11.32
N PRO A 152 9.21 15.77 -11.04
CA PRO A 152 9.44 16.76 -12.09
C PRO A 152 10.63 16.42 -13.01
N GLU A 153 10.61 17.01 -14.23
CA GLU A 153 11.73 16.91 -15.19
C GLU A 153 13.04 17.49 -14.63
#